data_76d231b5619a495975a708346eaee3ce
#
_entry.id   76d231b5619a495975a708346eaee3ce
#
_cell.length_a   1.000
_cell.length_b   1.000
_cell.length_c   1.000
_cell.angle_alpha   90.00
_cell.angle_beta   90.00
_cell.angle_gamma   90.00
#
_symmetry.space_group_name_H-M   'P 1'
#
loop_
_entity.id
_entity.type
_entity.pdbx_description
1 polymer ?
#
loop_
_entity_poly.entity_id
_entity_poly.type
_entity_poly.pdbx_seq_one_letter_code
_entity_poly.pdbx_strand_id
1 'polypeptide(L)'
;MSRLDYAIGRLKTCRACLDHAIAVVGGLPGPVLELGLGNGRTFDHLRKALPDHEVFVFELEVAAHPDCIPDDDHLLLGDIADTLPQAVERFADQVPLFHADVGSFDREVNAAIAAQIEPFVLQLVRPEGLVVTSVAFPNLEPYPLPEGTIPDTYFMYRPVRLNTIGH
;
A
#
# COMPACT_ATOMS: atom_id res chain seq x y z
N MET A 1 -26.63 -0.36 -6.60
CA MET A 1 -25.43 -1.21 -6.50
C MET A 1 -25.53 -2.09 -5.25
N SER A 2 -25.46 -3.41 -5.42
CA SER A 2 -25.49 -4.33 -4.29
C SER A 2 -24.14 -4.28 -3.51
N ARG A 3 -24.11 -4.82 -2.27
CA ARG A 3 -22.86 -4.98 -1.52
C ARG A 3 -21.85 -5.87 -2.25
N LEU A 4 -22.36 -6.86 -2.99
CA LEU A 4 -21.54 -7.73 -3.82
C LEU A 4 -20.92 -6.99 -4.99
N ASP A 5 -21.70 -6.17 -5.71
CA ASP A 5 -21.20 -5.34 -6.81
C ASP A 5 -20.12 -4.37 -6.32
N TYR A 6 -20.32 -3.77 -5.15
CA TYR A 6 -19.34 -2.89 -4.52
C TYR A 6 -18.05 -3.64 -4.20
N ALA A 7 -18.15 -4.82 -3.58
CA ALA A 7 -16.97 -5.63 -3.24
C ALA A 7 -16.18 -6.06 -4.49
N ILE A 8 -16.89 -6.52 -5.54
CA ILE A 8 -16.26 -6.88 -6.82
C ILE A 8 -15.59 -5.65 -7.45
N GLY A 9 -16.27 -4.52 -7.48
CA GLY A 9 -15.75 -3.26 -8.03
C GLY A 9 -14.50 -2.78 -7.28
N ARG A 10 -14.53 -2.83 -5.93
CA ARG A 10 -13.38 -2.47 -5.08
C ARG A 10 -12.17 -3.38 -5.35
N LEU A 11 -12.36 -4.68 -5.45
CA LEU A 11 -11.28 -5.62 -5.77
C LEU A 11 -10.72 -5.39 -7.18
N LYS A 12 -11.57 -5.10 -8.15
CA LYS A 12 -11.12 -4.74 -9.51
C LYS A 12 -10.32 -3.43 -9.53
N THR A 13 -10.76 -2.42 -8.78
CA THR A 13 -10.03 -1.15 -8.62
C THR A 13 -8.68 -1.35 -7.97
N CYS A 14 -8.62 -2.11 -6.87
CA CYS A 14 -7.35 -2.48 -6.21
C CYS A 14 -6.38 -3.10 -7.20
N ARG A 15 -6.82 -4.14 -7.90
CA ARG A 15 -5.98 -4.83 -8.90
C ARG A 15 -5.52 -3.91 -10.01
N ALA A 16 -6.39 -3.07 -10.55
CA ALA A 16 -6.03 -2.13 -11.61
C ALA A 16 -4.97 -1.13 -11.15
N CYS A 17 -5.08 -0.60 -9.93
CA CYS A 17 -4.08 0.28 -9.35
C CYS A 17 -2.73 -0.43 -9.13
N LEU A 18 -2.75 -1.65 -8.60
CA LEU A 18 -1.53 -2.44 -8.41
C LEU A 18 -0.87 -2.80 -9.75
N ASP A 19 -1.62 -3.27 -10.73
CA ASP A 19 -1.09 -3.61 -12.07
C ASP A 19 -0.47 -2.39 -12.75
N HIS A 20 -1.11 -1.23 -12.62
CA HIS A 20 -0.57 0.03 -13.14
C HIS A 20 0.72 0.43 -12.42
N ALA A 21 0.75 0.37 -11.10
CA ALA A 21 1.94 0.67 -10.30
C ALA A 21 3.10 -0.29 -10.65
N ILE A 22 2.82 -1.59 -10.75
CA ILE A 22 3.80 -2.62 -11.14
C ILE A 22 4.40 -2.31 -12.52
N ALA A 23 3.58 -1.91 -13.50
CA ALA A 23 4.06 -1.53 -14.83
C ALA A 23 4.99 -0.30 -14.78
N VAL A 24 4.74 0.64 -13.88
CA VAL A 24 5.55 1.88 -13.74
C VAL A 24 6.84 1.65 -12.97
N VAL A 25 6.80 0.90 -11.86
CA VAL A 25 7.94 0.81 -10.93
C VAL A 25 8.58 -0.57 -10.84
N GLY A 26 8.02 -1.59 -11.50
CA GLY A 26 8.51 -2.97 -11.39
C GLY A 26 9.94 -3.21 -11.89
N GLY A 27 10.49 -2.28 -12.68
CA GLY A 27 11.90 -2.29 -13.10
C GLY A 27 12.87 -1.62 -12.11
N LEU A 28 12.35 -0.96 -11.06
CA LEU A 28 13.17 -0.31 -10.05
C LEU A 28 13.62 -1.33 -8.99
N PRO A 29 14.85 -1.26 -8.50
CA PRO A 29 15.30 -2.15 -7.44
C PRO A 29 14.70 -1.77 -6.08
N GLY A 30 14.63 -2.74 -5.18
CA GLY A 30 14.23 -2.56 -3.80
C GLY A 30 13.06 -3.46 -3.39
N PRO A 31 12.78 -3.55 -2.08
CA PRO A 31 11.68 -4.35 -1.56
C PRO A 31 10.32 -3.69 -1.81
N VAL A 32 9.30 -4.49 -2.01
CA VAL A 32 7.89 -4.05 -2.01
C VAL A 32 7.35 -4.21 -0.60
N LEU A 33 6.65 -3.21 -0.10
CA LEU A 33 6.03 -3.26 1.22
C LEU A 33 4.51 -3.30 1.11
N GLU A 34 3.88 -4.22 1.83
CA GLU A 34 2.43 -4.34 1.95
C GLU A 34 2.01 -4.20 3.41
N LEU A 35 1.20 -3.20 3.69
CA LEU A 35 0.62 -2.95 5.00
C LEU A 35 -0.80 -3.50 5.06
N GLY A 36 -1.00 -4.51 5.89
CA GLY A 36 -2.24 -5.28 6.00
C GLY A 36 -2.29 -6.47 5.06
N LEU A 37 -2.17 -7.67 5.61
CA LEU A 37 -2.26 -8.93 4.84
C LEU A 37 -3.71 -9.31 4.50
N GLY A 38 -4.62 -9.14 5.45
CA GLY A 38 -6.01 -9.54 5.31
C GLY A 38 -6.14 -11.01 4.85
N ASN A 39 -6.80 -11.22 3.71
CA ASN A 39 -6.95 -12.56 3.12
C ASN A 39 -5.70 -13.05 2.35
N GLY A 40 -4.67 -12.21 2.21
CA GLY A 40 -3.44 -12.52 1.47
C GLY A 40 -3.53 -12.42 -0.05
N ARG A 41 -4.64 -11.91 -0.59
CA ARG A 41 -4.87 -11.84 -2.05
C ARG A 41 -3.92 -10.88 -2.76
N THR A 42 -3.67 -9.72 -2.17
CA THR A 42 -2.77 -8.72 -2.74
C THR A 42 -1.32 -9.14 -2.61
N PHE A 43 -0.92 -9.72 -1.47
CA PHE A 43 0.39 -10.36 -1.32
C PHE A 43 0.63 -11.43 -2.39
N ASP A 44 -0.32 -12.34 -2.59
CA ASP A 44 -0.20 -13.40 -3.61
C ASP A 44 -0.09 -12.81 -5.03
N HIS A 45 -0.82 -11.73 -5.31
CA HIS A 45 -0.74 -11.00 -6.58
C HIS A 45 0.63 -10.34 -6.78
N LEU A 46 1.11 -9.61 -5.76
CA LEU A 46 2.39 -8.89 -5.82
C LEU A 46 3.57 -9.84 -5.99
N ARG A 47 3.66 -10.93 -5.20
CA ARG A 47 4.78 -11.88 -5.31
C ARG A 47 4.84 -12.59 -6.66
N LYS A 48 3.68 -12.82 -7.31
CA LYS A 48 3.61 -13.44 -8.64
C LYS A 48 3.92 -12.47 -9.77
N ALA A 49 3.49 -11.22 -9.61
CA ALA A 49 3.72 -10.17 -10.61
C ALA A 49 5.14 -9.58 -10.55
N LEU A 50 5.78 -9.67 -9.40
CA LEU A 50 7.13 -9.13 -9.13
C LEU A 50 8.06 -10.22 -8.58
N PRO A 51 8.37 -11.27 -9.37
CA PRO A 51 9.14 -12.42 -8.90
C PRO A 51 10.58 -12.08 -8.50
N ASP A 52 11.13 -10.98 -8.98
CA ASP A 52 12.48 -10.51 -8.69
C ASP A 52 12.54 -9.54 -7.48
N HIS A 53 11.40 -9.26 -6.85
CA HIS A 53 11.32 -8.40 -5.66
C HIS A 53 10.97 -9.22 -4.42
N GLU A 54 11.59 -8.86 -3.30
CA GLU A 54 11.13 -9.30 -1.99
C GLU A 54 9.89 -8.50 -1.61
N VAL A 55 8.85 -9.18 -1.11
CA VAL A 55 7.62 -8.54 -0.63
C VAL A 55 7.54 -8.73 0.88
N PHE A 56 7.67 -7.65 1.63
CA PHE A 56 7.53 -7.65 3.09
C PHE A 56 6.12 -7.21 3.47
N VAL A 57 5.51 -7.96 4.36
CA VAL A 57 4.13 -7.74 4.81
C VAL A 57 4.09 -7.38 6.28
N PHE A 58 3.31 -6.36 6.61
CA PHE A 58 3.06 -5.90 7.97
C PHE A 58 1.64 -6.28 8.36
N GLU A 59 1.49 -7.01 9.45
CA GLU A 59 0.17 -7.45 9.93
C GLU A 59 0.14 -7.53 11.45
N LEU A 60 -1.02 -7.21 12.04
CA LEU A 60 -1.22 -7.35 13.47
C LEU A 60 -1.51 -8.81 13.86
N GLU A 61 -2.40 -9.46 13.10
CA GLU A 61 -2.82 -10.84 13.30
C GLU A 61 -3.09 -11.52 11.97
N VAL A 62 -2.44 -12.66 11.73
CA VAL A 62 -2.57 -13.38 10.47
C VAL A 62 -3.90 -14.12 10.39
N ALA A 63 -4.69 -13.79 9.37
CA ALA A 63 -5.97 -14.44 9.05
C ALA A 63 -6.09 -14.83 7.57
N ALA A 64 -4.97 -14.91 6.85
CA ALA A 64 -4.92 -15.24 5.44
C ALA A 64 -5.01 -16.74 5.16
N HIS A 65 -5.36 -17.09 3.90
CA HIS A 65 -5.25 -18.46 3.44
C HIS A 65 -3.80 -18.94 3.55
N PRO A 66 -3.55 -20.19 4.01
CA PRO A 66 -2.18 -20.71 4.22
C PRO A 66 -1.23 -20.53 3.03
N ASP A 67 -1.73 -20.66 1.80
CA ASP A 67 -0.94 -20.48 0.57
C ASP A 67 -0.59 -19.02 0.26
N CYS A 68 -1.19 -18.08 1.00
CA CYS A 68 -1.04 -16.63 0.82
C CYS A 68 -0.41 -15.96 2.06
N ILE A 69 0.34 -16.69 2.86
CA ILE A 69 1.08 -16.17 4.01
C ILE A 69 2.56 -16.08 3.62
N PRO A 70 3.24 -14.94 3.83
CA PRO A 70 4.68 -14.84 3.68
C PRO A 70 5.41 -15.78 4.62
N ASP A 71 6.64 -16.14 4.31
CA ASP A 71 7.53 -16.77 5.29
C ASP A 71 7.88 -15.81 6.44
N ASP A 72 8.47 -16.36 7.51
CA ASP A 72 8.74 -15.61 8.73
C ASP A 72 9.73 -14.44 8.52
N ASP A 73 10.62 -14.52 7.53
CA ASP A 73 11.58 -13.47 7.22
C ASP A 73 10.95 -12.26 6.53
N HIS A 74 9.79 -12.46 5.88
CA HIS A 74 9.06 -11.45 5.13
C HIS A 74 7.76 -10.99 5.81
N LEU A 75 7.46 -11.51 7.00
CA LEU A 75 6.27 -11.16 7.78
C LEU A 75 6.66 -10.42 9.06
N LEU A 76 6.29 -9.13 9.13
CA LEU A 76 6.50 -8.29 10.31
C LEU A 76 5.20 -8.23 11.11
N LEU A 77 5.13 -9.01 12.18
CA LEU A 77 3.96 -9.04 13.09
C LEU A 77 4.10 -7.98 14.17
N GLY A 78 3.03 -7.26 14.39
CA GLY A 78 2.92 -6.26 15.44
C GLY A 78 2.13 -5.03 15.04
N ASP A 79 2.00 -4.11 15.99
CA ASP A 79 1.37 -2.81 15.73
C ASP A 79 2.21 -2.00 14.74
N ILE A 80 1.55 -1.25 13.86
CA ILE A 80 2.22 -0.40 12.88
C ILE A 80 3.07 0.70 13.53
N ALA A 81 2.71 1.13 14.75
CA ALA A 81 3.49 2.08 15.52
C ALA A 81 4.89 1.54 15.89
N ASP A 82 5.03 0.23 15.99
CA ASP A 82 6.29 -0.44 16.31
C ASP A 82 7.02 -0.95 15.07
N THR A 83 6.29 -1.47 14.08
CA THR A 83 6.86 -2.13 12.90
C THR A 83 7.29 -1.14 11.81
N LEU A 84 6.58 -0.02 11.61
CA LEU A 84 6.98 0.98 10.61
C LEU A 84 8.30 1.69 10.93
N PRO A 85 8.62 2.08 12.19
CA PRO A 85 9.95 2.59 12.53
C PRO A 85 11.07 1.59 12.20
N GLN A 86 10.88 0.31 12.48
CA GLN A 86 11.83 -0.75 12.13
C GLN A 86 12.01 -0.89 10.62
N ALA A 87 10.92 -0.73 9.86
CA ALA A 87 10.97 -0.73 8.41
C ALA A 87 11.81 0.45 7.87
N VAL A 88 11.68 1.64 8.46
CA VAL A 88 12.50 2.81 8.08
C VAL A 88 13.98 2.54 8.33
N GLU A 89 14.35 1.98 9.48
CA GLU A 89 15.74 1.63 9.77
C GLU A 89 16.33 0.67 8.72
N ARG A 90 15.50 -0.20 8.16
CA ARG A 90 15.91 -1.23 7.21
C ARG A 90 15.81 -0.81 5.74
N PHE A 91 14.80 -0.04 5.37
CA PHE A 91 14.38 0.17 3.97
C PHE A 91 14.26 1.64 3.55
N ALA A 92 14.77 2.61 4.34
CA ALA A 92 14.66 4.03 4.00
C ALA A 92 15.10 4.33 2.56
N ASP A 93 14.28 5.06 1.81
CA ASP A 93 14.49 5.48 0.41
C ASP A 93 14.72 4.32 -0.59
N GLN A 94 14.34 3.08 -0.24
CA GLN A 94 14.59 1.92 -1.10
C GLN A 94 13.33 1.34 -1.75
N VAL A 95 12.13 1.64 -1.22
CA VAL A 95 10.88 0.99 -1.59
C VAL A 95 10.34 1.53 -2.91
N PRO A 96 10.28 0.74 -4.00
CA PRO A 96 9.67 1.18 -5.26
C PRO A 96 8.14 1.18 -5.22
N LEU A 97 7.53 0.29 -4.43
CA LEU A 97 6.08 0.18 -4.29
C LEU A 97 5.69 -0.05 -2.83
N PHE A 98 4.86 0.84 -2.32
CA PHE A 98 4.22 0.72 -1.01
C PHE A 98 2.71 0.54 -1.22
N HIS A 99 2.16 -0.56 -0.72
CA HIS A 99 0.74 -0.85 -0.75
C HIS A 99 0.16 -0.87 0.67
N ALA A 100 -0.98 -0.23 0.88
CA ALA A 100 -1.69 -0.27 2.16
C ALA A 100 -3.19 -0.48 1.93
N ASP A 101 -3.69 -1.65 2.33
CA ASP A 101 -5.13 -1.95 2.36
C ASP A 101 -5.61 -2.06 3.82
N VAL A 102 -5.73 -0.91 4.46
CA VAL A 102 -6.02 -0.75 5.89
C VAL A 102 -7.28 0.07 6.16
N GLY A 103 -8.01 0.42 5.11
CA GLY A 103 -9.21 1.26 5.20
C GLY A 103 -10.40 0.55 5.84
N SER A 104 -11.27 1.36 6.44
CA SER A 104 -12.56 0.98 6.97
C SER A 104 -13.69 1.79 6.31
N PHE A 105 -14.94 1.57 6.71
CA PHE A 105 -16.06 2.42 6.28
C PHE A 105 -16.16 3.74 7.06
N ASP A 106 -15.36 3.91 8.11
CA ASP A 106 -15.33 5.10 8.95
C ASP A 106 -14.23 6.07 8.47
N ARG A 107 -14.65 7.26 8.04
CA ARG A 107 -13.73 8.29 7.51
C ARG A 107 -12.79 8.86 8.57
N GLU A 108 -13.24 8.98 9.81
CA GLU A 108 -12.41 9.49 10.91
C GLU A 108 -11.32 8.48 11.27
N VAL A 109 -11.67 7.20 11.32
CA VAL A 109 -10.73 6.10 11.50
C VAL A 109 -9.71 6.08 10.38
N ASN A 110 -10.14 6.20 9.13
CA ASN A 110 -9.25 6.23 7.98
C ASN A 110 -8.30 7.43 8.00
N ALA A 111 -8.78 8.60 8.39
CA ALA A 111 -7.93 9.79 8.53
C ALA A 111 -6.87 9.63 9.64
N ALA A 112 -7.23 9.02 10.76
CA ALA A 112 -6.30 8.73 11.85
C ALA A 112 -5.22 7.71 11.43
N ILE A 113 -5.61 6.65 10.71
CA ILE A 113 -4.69 5.65 10.16
C ILE A 113 -3.75 6.31 9.14
N ALA A 114 -4.29 7.12 8.23
CA ALA A 114 -3.49 7.83 7.24
C ALA A 114 -2.45 8.75 7.88
N ALA A 115 -2.85 9.53 8.89
CA ALA A 115 -1.95 10.42 9.64
C ALA A 115 -0.82 9.65 10.34
N GLN A 116 -1.07 8.42 10.77
CA GLN A 116 -0.06 7.56 11.39
C GLN A 116 0.93 6.99 10.36
N ILE A 117 0.46 6.62 9.17
CA ILE A 117 1.25 5.93 8.13
C ILE A 117 2.04 6.91 7.26
N GLU A 118 1.42 8.01 6.85
CA GLU A 118 1.95 8.93 5.85
C GLU A 118 3.40 9.43 6.10
N PRO A 119 3.81 9.76 7.34
CA PRO A 119 5.18 10.16 7.63
C PRO A 119 6.22 9.08 7.34
N PHE A 120 5.86 7.80 7.51
CA PHE A 120 6.74 6.66 7.21
C PHE A 120 6.83 6.39 5.72
N VAL A 121 5.73 6.55 4.98
CA VAL A 121 5.72 6.43 3.52
C VAL A 121 6.75 7.34 2.88
N LEU A 122 6.85 8.60 3.36
CA LEU A 122 7.83 9.58 2.89
C LEU A 122 9.29 9.22 3.19
N GLN A 123 9.52 8.37 4.18
CA GLN A 123 10.86 7.90 4.54
C GLN A 123 11.23 6.58 3.86
N LEU A 124 10.23 5.77 3.51
CA LEU A 124 10.42 4.43 2.96
C LEU A 124 10.50 4.43 1.43
N VAL A 125 9.55 5.15 0.80
CA VAL A 125 9.38 5.08 -0.65
C VAL A 125 10.41 5.96 -1.35
N ARG A 126 11.13 5.35 -2.28
CA ARG A 126 12.12 6.06 -3.10
C ARG A 126 11.46 7.13 -3.98
N PRO A 127 12.20 8.19 -4.39
CA PRO A 127 11.61 9.31 -5.14
C PRO A 127 10.83 8.92 -6.40
N GLU A 128 11.28 7.87 -7.11
CA GLU A 128 10.64 7.37 -8.33
C GLU A 128 9.52 6.36 -8.05
N GLY A 129 9.35 5.98 -6.79
CA GLY A 129 8.38 4.98 -6.36
C GLY A 129 6.94 5.45 -6.43
N LEU A 130 6.02 4.51 -6.16
CA LEU A 130 4.58 4.75 -6.07
C LEU A 130 4.00 4.18 -4.78
N VAL A 131 2.93 4.81 -4.36
CA VAL A 131 2.08 4.39 -3.25
C VAL A 131 0.70 4.04 -3.80
N VAL A 132 0.18 2.88 -3.40
CA VAL A 132 -1.20 2.44 -3.67
C VAL A 132 -1.86 2.18 -2.33
N THR A 133 -3.00 2.82 -2.06
CA THR A 133 -3.62 2.74 -0.74
C THR A 133 -5.13 2.84 -0.78
N SER A 134 -5.80 2.21 0.19
CA SER A 134 -7.24 2.32 0.42
C SER A 134 -7.64 3.51 1.30
N VAL A 135 -6.67 4.24 1.85
CA VAL A 135 -6.91 5.47 2.65
C VAL A 135 -6.25 6.67 1.98
N ALA A 136 -6.89 7.83 2.06
CA ALA A 136 -6.37 9.05 1.44
C ALA A 136 -5.20 9.63 2.26
N PHE A 137 -4.13 10.01 1.57
CA PHE A 137 -2.98 10.75 2.12
C PHE A 137 -3.03 12.22 1.66
N PRO A 138 -3.51 13.14 2.52
CA PRO A 138 -3.81 14.50 2.09
C PRO A 138 -2.57 15.36 1.77
N ASN A 139 -1.40 14.95 2.22
CA ASN A 139 -0.15 15.72 2.06
C ASN A 139 0.77 15.15 0.97
N LEU A 140 0.39 14.07 0.30
CA LEU A 140 1.15 13.51 -0.81
C LEU A 140 0.63 13.98 -2.17
N GLU A 141 1.52 14.03 -3.16
CA GLU A 141 1.17 14.34 -4.54
C GLU A 141 0.33 13.22 -5.16
N PRO A 142 -0.93 13.49 -5.57
CA PRO A 142 -1.76 12.51 -6.23
C PRO A 142 -1.15 12.02 -7.54
N TYR A 143 -1.25 10.71 -7.78
CA TYR A 143 -0.91 10.08 -9.04
C TYR A 143 -2.19 9.63 -9.76
N PRO A 144 -2.30 9.78 -11.08
CA PRO A 144 -3.51 9.44 -11.82
C PRO A 144 -3.92 7.97 -11.64
N LEU A 145 -5.21 7.76 -11.36
CA LEU A 145 -5.79 6.43 -11.29
C LEU A 145 -6.05 5.86 -12.69
N PRO A 146 -5.97 4.53 -12.86
CA PRO A 146 -6.39 3.87 -14.08
C PRO A 146 -7.86 4.12 -14.41
N GLU A 147 -8.21 4.09 -15.69
CA GLU A 147 -9.62 4.18 -16.13
C GLU A 147 -10.47 3.06 -15.54
N GLY A 148 -11.74 3.36 -15.27
CA GLY A 148 -12.72 2.39 -14.77
C GLY A 148 -12.60 2.07 -13.27
N THR A 149 -11.77 2.77 -12.54
CA THR A 149 -11.70 2.65 -11.08
C THR A 149 -12.90 3.30 -10.40
N ILE A 150 -13.34 2.73 -9.28
CA ILE A 150 -14.41 3.33 -8.47
C ILE A 150 -13.80 4.47 -7.65
N PRO A 151 -14.36 5.70 -7.75
CA PRO A 151 -13.88 6.83 -6.95
C PRO A 151 -13.88 6.55 -5.45
N ASP A 152 -12.93 7.13 -4.74
CA ASP A 152 -12.81 7.10 -3.27
C ASP A 152 -12.67 5.69 -2.64
N THR A 153 -12.29 4.69 -3.43
CA THR A 153 -12.03 3.33 -2.94
C THR A 153 -10.54 3.02 -2.83
N TYR A 154 -9.75 3.57 -3.76
CA TYR A 154 -8.29 3.47 -3.79
C TYR A 154 -7.69 4.78 -4.27
N PHE A 155 -6.45 5.01 -3.87
CA PHE A 155 -5.67 6.21 -4.18
C PHE A 155 -4.27 5.80 -4.60
N MET A 156 -3.65 6.62 -5.44
CA MET A 156 -2.25 6.48 -5.82
C MET A 156 -1.51 7.80 -5.59
N TYR A 157 -0.26 7.72 -5.17
CA TYR A 157 0.56 8.90 -4.86
C TYR A 157 2.01 8.73 -5.28
N ARG A 158 2.67 9.87 -5.55
CA ARG A 158 4.12 9.99 -5.49
C ARG A 158 4.54 10.30 -4.05
N PRO A 159 5.75 9.88 -3.61
CA PRO A 159 6.28 10.18 -2.28
C PRO A 159 6.82 11.62 -2.20
N VAL A 160 6.01 12.58 -2.61
CA VAL A 160 6.34 14.00 -2.62
C VAL A 160 5.31 14.75 -1.80
N ARG A 161 5.78 15.54 -0.82
CA ARG A 161 4.87 16.41 -0.06
C ARG A 161 4.32 17.50 -0.97
N LEU A 162 3.02 17.69 -0.93
CA LEU A 162 2.40 18.88 -1.50
C LEU A 162 2.98 20.10 -0.76
N ASN A 163 3.62 21.01 -1.52
CA ASN A 163 3.99 22.29 -0.99
C ASN A 163 2.70 23.05 -0.69
N THR A 164 2.30 23.09 0.55
CA THR A 164 1.35 24.11 1.02
C THR A 164 2.06 25.44 0.87
N ILE A 165 1.78 26.13 -0.25
CA ILE A 165 2.19 27.54 -0.39
C ILE A 165 1.46 28.28 0.72
N GLY A 166 2.23 28.62 1.76
CA GLY A 166 1.72 29.44 2.84
C GLY A 166 1.26 30.79 2.28
N HIS A 167 0.03 31.12 2.50
CA HIS A 167 -0.49 32.48 2.38
C HIS A 167 -0.29 33.21 3.70
#